data_6af037de392f30b3d689d034014014ff
#
_entry.id   6af037de392f30b3d689d034014014ff
#
_cell.length_a   1.000
_cell.length_b   1.000
_cell.length_c   1.000
_cell.angle_alpha   90.00
_cell.angle_beta   90.00
_cell.angle_gamma   90.00
#
_symmetry.space_group_name_H-M   'P 1'
#
loop_
_entity.id
_entity.type
_entity.pdbx_description
1 polymer ?
#
loop_
_entity_poly.entity_id
_entity_poly.type
_entity_poly.pdbx_seq_one_letter_code
_entity_poly.pdbx_strand_id
1 'polypeptide(L)'
;VIELDEEEEDEDEDEDDEEGDDEEDEEQVATGPDPEEVDRKFAEIAALYRSFVTAQDRHGAGHKSVLKIRDRLADEFLRIKFPAKMVDHLVDRLRFVVSQTRDLERIILQMAVMQAKMPKSISLTSFTENEANTKWLTPILRGKQKWVPALKEYAPEIRVVQDKLGRLEQDARLSIAELKEINRNMS
;
A
#
# COMPACT_ATOMS: atom_id res chain seq x y z
N VAL A 1 15.35 -43.01 -46.53
CA VAL A 1 16.74 -43.44 -46.74
C VAL A 1 17.43 -42.97 -45.44
N ILE A 2 17.45 -43.78 -44.36
CA ILE A 2 18.43 -44.76 -43.95
C ILE A 2 19.85 -44.12 -43.97
N GLU A 3 20.46 -43.94 -42.84
CA GLU A 3 21.33 -44.96 -42.22
C GLU A 3 21.62 -44.61 -40.74
N LEU A 4 21.58 -45.68 -39.98
CA LEU A 4 22.15 -45.92 -38.66
C LEU A 4 23.66 -46.13 -38.81
N ASP A 5 24.45 -45.70 -37.83
CA ASP A 5 25.65 -46.46 -37.46
C ASP A 5 25.91 -46.35 -35.95
N GLU A 6 26.21 -47.52 -35.47
CA GLU A 6 26.41 -48.00 -34.12
C GLU A 6 27.87 -47.88 -33.67
N GLU A 7 28.03 -48.05 -32.32
CA GLU A 7 29.23 -48.60 -31.63
C GLU A 7 30.39 -47.61 -31.43
N GLU A 8 31.04 -47.52 -30.30
CA GLU A 8 31.56 -48.56 -29.38
C GLU A 8 31.73 -48.01 -27.95
N GLU A 9 31.65 -48.97 -27.04
CA GLU A 9 31.97 -48.94 -25.62
C GLU A 9 33.49 -48.83 -25.43
N ASP A 10 33.93 -48.11 -24.39
CA ASP A 10 35.19 -48.48 -23.71
C ASP A 10 35.01 -48.22 -22.19
N GLU A 11 35.00 -49.35 -21.50
CA GLU A 11 35.18 -49.48 -20.06
C GLU A 11 36.65 -49.24 -19.73
N ASP A 12 36.96 -48.40 -18.76
CA ASP A 12 38.17 -48.51 -17.98
C ASP A 12 37.87 -48.24 -16.48
N GLU A 13 37.92 -49.30 -15.72
CA GLU A 13 38.04 -49.36 -14.27
C GLU A 13 39.44 -48.85 -13.88
N ASP A 14 39.51 -47.99 -12.86
CA ASP A 14 40.65 -47.98 -11.95
C ASP A 14 40.28 -47.35 -10.58
N GLU A 15 40.28 -48.16 -9.63
CA GLU A 15 40.59 -48.27 -8.21
C GLU A 15 40.99 -46.99 -7.43
N ASP A 16 40.29 -46.88 -6.28
CA ASP A 16 40.82 -46.66 -4.91
C ASP A 16 41.73 -45.47 -4.67
N ASP A 17 41.21 -44.51 -3.88
CA ASP A 17 41.93 -44.00 -2.72
C ASP A 17 40.95 -43.41 -1.71
N GLU A 18 40.71 -44.14 -0.64
CA GLU A 18 40.11 -43.68 0.59
C GLU A 18 41.13 -42.73 1.26
N GLU A 19 40.92 -41.44 1.20
CA GLU A 19 41.40 -40.51 2.21
C GLU A 19 40.20 -39.90 2.94
N GLY A 20 40.06 -40.36 4.18
CA GLY A 20 39.14 -39.77 5.13
C GLY A 20 39.52 -38.32 5.40
N ASP A 21 38.71 -37.41 4.92
CA ASP A 21 38.70 -36.03 5.36
C ASP A 21 37.62 -35.91 6.45
N ASP A 22 38.09 -35.76 7.69
CA ASP A 22 37.29 -35.36 8.83
C ASP A 22 36.69 -33.98 8.52
N GLU A 23 35.57 -33.95 7.84
CA GLU A 23 34.72 -32.76 7.80
C GLU A 23 34.22 -32.52 9.23
N GLU A 24 34.94 -31.72 9.97
CA GLU A 24 34.41 -30.99 11.10
C GLU A 24 33.15 -30.27 10.64
N ASP A 25 32.03 -30.84 11.04
CA ASP A 25 30.72 -30.25 10.92
C ASP A 25 30.70 -28.95 11.74
N GLU A 26 31.30 -27.90 11.16
CA GLU A 26 31.10 -26.55 11.65
C GLU A 26 29.61 -26.26 11.50
N GLU A 27 28.87 -26.54 12.56
CA GLU A 27 27.55 -25.95 12.77
C GLU A 27 27.69 -24.47 12.45
N GLN A 28 27.32 -24.08 11.24
CA GLN A 28 27.11 -22.69 10.88
C GLN A 28 25.96 -22.21 11.77
N VAL A 29 26.36 -21.77 12.97
CA VAL A 29 25.51 -21.02 13.88
C VAL A 29 24.92 -19.90 13.03
N ALA A 30 23.62 -20.01 12.75
CA ALA A 30 22.89 -19.00 11.99
C ALA A 30 23.12 -17.66 12.70
N THR A 31 24.04 -16.85 12.16
CA THR A 31 24.36 -15.50 12.65
C THR A 31 23.23 -14.54 12.25
N GLY A 32 22.01 -14.87 12.64
CA GLY A 32 20.86 -13.97 12.61
C GLY A 32 20.95 -12.96 13.77
N PRO A 33 20.20 -11.88 13.71
CA PRO A 33 20.11 -10.96 14.83
C PRO A 33 19.57 -11.70 16.05
N ASP A 34 20.05 -11.30 17.24
CA ASP A 34 19.61 -11.86 18.52
C ASP A 34 18.06 -11.81 18.64
N PRO A 35 17.38 -12.94 18.85
CA PRO A 35 15.94 -12.99 18.97
C PRO A 35 15.37 -12.04 20.04
N GLU A 36 16.05 -11.90 21.19
CA GLU A 36 15.62 -11.01 22.27
C GLU A 36 15.74 -9.52 21.84
N GLU A 37 16.75 -9.17 21.08
CA GLU A 37 16.89 -7.82 20.52
C GLU A 37 15.81 -7.52 19.48
N VAL A 38 15.49 -8.50 18.64
CA VAL A 38 14.43 -8.41 17.65
C VAL A 38 13.06 -8.18 18.33
N ASP A 39 12.73 -8.99 19.31
CA ASP A 39 11.48 -8.88 20.07
C ASP A 39 11.36 -7.53 20.77
N ARG A 40 12.43 -7.05 21.39
CA ARG A 40 12.47 -5.72 22.01
C ARG A 40 12.21 -4.61 20.99
N LYS A 41 12.85 -4.66 19.83
CA LYS A 41 12.67 -3.68 18.76
C LYS A 41 11.23 -3.67 18.22
N PHE A 42 10.66 -4.82 17.96
CA PHE A 42 9.26 -4.91 17.54
C PHE A 42 8.29 -4.42 18.61
N ALA A 43 8.57 -4.69 19.89
CA ALA A 43 7.75 -4.15 20.99
C ALA A 43 7.80 -2.60 21.05
N GLU A 44 8.97 -1.99 20.84
CA GLU A 44 9.13 -0.53 20.75
C GLU A 44 8.33 0.05 19.58
N ILE A 45 8.44 -0.54 18.39
CA ILE A 45 7.69 -0.11 17.19
C ILE A 45 6.18 -0.25 17.43
N ALA A 46 5.73 -1.36 18.01
CA ALA A 46 4.32 -1.56 18.33
C ALA A 46 3.79 -0.53 19.36
N ALA A 47 4.60 -0.12 20.32
CA ALA A 47 4.24 0.93 21.28
C ALA A 47 4.16 2.31 20.61
N LEU A 48 5.10 2.65 19.73
CA LEU A 48 5.07 3.87 18.93
C LEU A 48 3.85 3.91 18.01
N TYR A 49 3.53 2.80 17.34
CA TYR A 49 2.36 2.69 16.48
C TYR A 49 1.05 2.91 17.26
N ARG A 50 0.89 2.29 18.43
CA ARG A 50 -0.28 2.53 19.30
C ARG A 50 -0.40 3.98 19.72
N SER A 51 0.73 4.62 20.03
CA SER A 51 0.77 6.05 20.37
C SER A 51 0.40 6.94 19.17
N PHE A 52 0.87 6.57 17.97
CA PHE A 52 0.51 7.22 16.71
C PHE A 52 -1.01 7.16 16.47
N VAL A 53 -1.59 5.96 16.52
CA VAL A 53 -3.03 5.75 16.31
C VAL A 53 -3.84 6.59 17.31
N THR A 54 -3.49 6.52 18.60
CA THR A 54 -4.19 7.29 19.66
C THR A 54 -4.08 8.80 19.45
N ALA A 55 -2.91 9.28 19.05
CA ALA A 55 -2.69 10.70 18.79
C ALA A 55 -3.46 11.16 17.54
N GLN A 56 -3.47 10.36 16.49
CA GLN A 56 -4.19 10.66 15.25
C GLN A 56 -5.71 10.71 15.47
N ASP A 57 -6.26 9.77 16.24
CA ASP A 57 -7.69 9.71 16.56
C ASP A 57 -8.12 10.92 17.41
N ARG A 58 -7.23 11.46 18.26
CA ARG A 58 -7.52 12.64 19.12
C ARG A 58 -7.34 13.97 18.42
N HIS A 59 -6.32 14.12 17.60
CA HIS A 59 -5.86 15.41 17.11
C HIS A 59 -5.96 15.57 15.59
N GLY A 60 -6.21 14.47 14.86
CA GLY A 60 -6.19 14.44 13.39
C GLY A 60 -4.78 14.29 12.81
N ALA A 61 -4.70 13.79 11.57
CA ALA A 61 -3.44 13.41 10.91
C ALA A 61 -2.42 14.55 10.78
N GLY A 62 -2.87 15.79 10.54
CA GLY A 62 -1.99 16.95 10.34
C GLY A 62 -1.44 17.61 11.61
N HIS A 63 -1.78 17.10 12.79
CA HIS A 63 -1.33 17.72 14.03
C HIS A 63 0.16 17.48 14.30
N LYS A 64 0.87 18.50 14.80
CA LYS A 64 2.34 18.44 15.02
C LYS A 64 2.80 17.26 15.89
N SER A 65 2.01 16.85 16.89
CA SER A 65 2.34 15.69 17.72
C SER A 65 2.26 14.38 16.95
N VAL A 66 1.28 14.25 16.05
CA VAL A 66 1.09 13.07 15.19
C VAL A 66 2.26 12.96 14.21
N LEU A 67 2.61 14.07 13.55
CA LEU A 67 3.75 14.12 12.63
C LEU A 67 5.05 13.70 13.32
N LYS A 68 5.34 14.21 14.54
CA LYS A 68 6.53 13.80 15.30
C LYS A 68 6.57 12.32 15.64
N ILE A 69 5.42 11.71 15.99
CA ILE A 69 5.38 10.27 16.30
C ILE A 69 5.58 9.48 15.00
N ARG A 70 4.98 9.94 13.88
CA ARG A 70 5.16 9.32 12.56
C ARG A 70 6.62 9.35 12.11
N ASP A 71 7.30 10.49 12.28
CA ASP A 71 8.72 10.62 11.93
C ASP A 71 9.58 9.66 12.76
N ARG A 72 9.35 9.57 14.07
CA ARG A 72 10.06 8.61 14.93
C ARG A 72 9.77 7.16 14.53
N LEU A 73 8.54 6.84 14.16
CA LEU A 73 8.16 5.52 13.69
C LEU A 73 8.89 5.18 12.37
N ALA A 74 8.96 6.15 11.46
CA ALA A 74 9.70 6.01 10.20
C ALA A 74 11.21 5.77 10.46
N ASP A 75 11.82 6.53 11.38
CA ASP A 75 13.22 6.36 11.75
C ASP A 75 13.51 4.95 12.29
N GLU A 76 12.62 4.38 13.11
CA GLU A 76 12.79 3.00 13.60
C GLU A 76 12.64 1.96 12.48
N PHE A 77 11.70 2.17 11.54
CA PHE A 77 11.56 1.30 10.37
C PHE A 77 12.77 1.35 9.43
N LEU A 78 13.37 2.54 9.22
CA LEU A 78 14.54 2.69 8.36
C LEU A 78 15.79 1.97 8.89
N ARG A 79 15.84 1.66 10.19
CA ARG A 79 16.91 0.86 10.81
C ARG A 79 16.79 -0.63 10.53
N ILE A 80 15.63 -1.09 10.08
CA ILE A 80 15.38 -2.50 9.79
C ILE A 80 15.74 -2.79 8.34
N LYS A 81 16.60 -3.79 8.11
CA LYS A 81 16.89 -4.28 6.76
C LYS A 81 15.81 -5.29 6.35
N PHE A 82 14.81 -4.81 5.62
CA PHE A 82 13.78 -5.68 5.09
C PHE A 82 14.28 -6.49 3.89
N PRO A 83 13.91 -7.77 3.77
CA PRO A 83 14.12 -8.54 2.55
C PRO A 83 13.40 -7.88 1.36
N ALA A 84 14.00 -7.96 0.16
CA ALA A 84 13.42 -7.36 -1.06
C ALA A 84 11.97 -7.78 -1.29
N LYS A 85 11.65 -9.07 -1.13
CA LYS A 85 10.27 -9.58 -1.24
C LYS A 85 9.27 -8.88 -0.31
N MET A 86 9.70 -8.49 0.90
CA MET A 86 8.84 -7.76 1.83
C MET A 86 8.58 -6.34 1.32
N VAL A 87 9.62 -5.68 0.82
CA VAL A 87 9.48 -4.33 0.24
C VAL A 87 8.55 -4.36 -0.97
N ASP A 88 8.75 -5.31 -1.90
CA ASP A 88 7.88 -5.50 -3.06
C ASP A 88 6.42 -5.70 -2.64
N HIS A 89 6.17 -6.54 -1.65
CA HIS A 89 4.82 -6.78 -1.14
C HIS A 89 4.18 -5.52 -0.55
N LEU A 90 4.94 -4.69 0.19
CA LEU A 90 4.44 -3.43 0.73
C LEU A 90 4.12 -2.42 -0.38
N VAL A 91 4.98 -2.34 -1.39
CA VAL A 91 4.78 -1.50 -2.58
C VAL A 91 3.53 -1.92 -3.35
N ASP A 92 3.35 -3.21 -3.60
CA ASP A 92 2.18 -3.74 -4.30
C ASP A 92 0.89 -3.48 -3.52
N ARG A 93 0.93 -3.63 -2.18
CA ARG A 93 -0.23 -3.30 -1.34
C ARG A 93 -0.60 -1.82 -1.42
N LEU A 94 0.39 -0.93 -1.41
CA LEU A 94 0.13 0.51 -1.58
C LEU A 94 -0.46 0.81 -2.96
N ARG A 95 0.12 0.26 -4.03
CA ARG A 95 -0.40 0.39 -5.40
C ARG A 95 -1.83 -0.09 -5.52
N PHE A 96 -2.15 -1.21 -4.88
CA PHE A 96 -3.51 -1.75 -4.84
C PHE A 96 -4.49 -0.77 -4.19
N VAL A 97 -4.17 -0.20 -3.01
CA VAL A 97 -5.03 0.78 -2.33
C VAL A 97 -5.22 2.04 -3.18
N VAL A 98 -4.16 2.53 -3.83
CA VAL A 98 -4.24 3.68 -4.74
C VAL A 98 -5.10 3.37 -5.97
N SER A 99 -5.01 2.15 -6.52
CA SER A 99 -5.86 1.73 -7.64
C SER A 99 -7.33 1.69 -7.23
N GLN A 100 -7.65 1.10 -6.09
CA GLN A 100 -9.02 1.10 -5.54
C GLN A 100 -9.56 2.53 -5.34
N THR A 101 -8.72 3.41 -4.79
CA THR A 101 -9.08 4.83 -4.61
C THR A 101 -9.44 5.49 -5.95
N ARG A 102 -8.60 5.30 -6.98
CA ARG A 102 -8.85 5.86 -8.33
C ARG A 102 -10.11 5.31 -8.98
N ASP A 103 -10.43 4.04 -8.76
CA ASP A 103 -11.64 3.42 -9.30
C ASP A 103 -12.90 3.99 -8.63
N LEU A 104 -12.89 4.19 -7.32
CA LEU A 104 -13.99 4.84 -6.61
C LEU A 104 -14.16 6.30 -7.03
N GLU A 105 -13.09 7.05 -7.18
CA GLU A 105 -13.13 8.42 -7.71
C GLU A 105 -13.71 8.48 -9.13
N ARG A 106 -13.32 7.53 -9.98
CA ARG A 106 -13.84 7.43 -11.35
C ARG A 106 -15.34 7.20 -11.35
N ILE A 107 -15.85 6.34 -10.45
CA ILE A 107 -17.29 6.09 -10.30
C ILE A 107 -18.03 7.39 -9.92
N ILE A 108 -17.50 8.15 -8.95
CA ILE A 108 -18.10 9.44 -8.53
C ILE A 108 -18.11 10.42 -9.70
N LEU A 109 -16.98 10.58 -10.40
CA LEU A 109 -16.86 11.47 -11.54
C LEU A 109 -17.78 11.05 -12.69
N GLN A 110 -17.95 9.74 -12.92
CA GLN A 110 -18.88 9.23 -13.91
C GLN A 110 -20.32 9.64 -13.58
N MET A 111 -20.76 9.44 -12.34
CA MET A 111 -22.10 9.84 -11.90
C MET A 111 -22.29 11.36 -12.00
N ALA A 112 -21.34 12.15 -11.52
CA ALA A 112 -21.46 13.60 -11.49
C ALA A 112 -21.37 14.24 -12.90
N VAL A 113 -20.38 13.83 -13.71
CA VAL A 113 -20.09 14.49 -15.00
C VAL A 113 -20.86 13.85 -16.14
N MET A 114 -20.89 12.51 -16.23
CA MET A 114 -21.49 11.84 -17.40
C MET A 114 -23.00 11.69 -17.25
N GLN A 115 -23.49 11.35 -16.07
CA GLN A 115 -24.91 11.10 -15.83
C GLN A 115 -25.64 12.39 -15.44
N ALA A 116 -25.19 13.09 -14.41
CA ALA A 116 -25.82 14.33 -13.97
C ALA A 116 -25.48 15.56 -14.83
N LYS A 117 -24.55 15.44 -15.80
CA LYS A 117 -24.12 16.53 -16.70
C LYS A 117 -23.50 17.73 -15.97
N MET A 118 -22.93 17.51 -14.79
CA MET A 118 -22.17 18.54 -14.10
C MET A 118 -20.91 18.88 -14.90
N PRO A 119 -20.56 20.16 -15.10
CA PRO A 119 -19.33 20.53 -15.82
C PRO A 119 -18.10 19.93 -15.16
N LYS A 120 -17.24 19.29 -15.97
CA LYS A 120 -16.02 18.60 -15.49
C LYS A 120 -15.11 19.51 -14.66
N SER A 121 -14.96 20.78 -15.06
CA SER A 121 -14.15 21.75 -14.31
C SER A 121 -14.67 21.98 -12.90
N ILE A 122 -15.99 22.17 -12.74
CA ILE A 122 -16.62 22.37 -11.44
C ILE A 122 -16.50 21.10 -10.59
N SER A 123 -16.74 19.92 -11.20
CA SER A 123 -16.61 18.64 -10.51
C SER A 123 -15.19 18.45 -9.98
N LEU A 124 -14.17 18.59 -10.82
CA LEU A 124 -12.79 18.40 -10.43
C LEU A 124 -12.34 19.40 -9.35
N THR A 125 -12.61 20.70 -9.55
CA THR A 125 -12.17 21.74 -8.60
C THR A 125 -12.83 21.58 -7.23
N SER A 126 -14.11 21.18 -7.19
CA SER A 126 -14.83 21.02 -5.92
C SER A 126 -14.58 19.66 -5.23
N PHE A 127 -14.24 18.63 -6.02
CA PHE A 127 -14.02 17.27 -5.52
C PHE A 127 -12.61 17.09 -4.95
N THR A 128 -11.58 17.74 -5.53
CA THR A 128 -10.21 17.71 -5.01
C THR A 128 -10.21 18.15 -3.55
N GLU A 129 -9.53 17.42 -2.68
CA GLU A 129 -9.50 17.57 -1.22
C GLU A 129 -10.83 17.26 -0.50
N ASN A 130 -11.86 16.81 -1.23
CA ASN A 130 -13.16 16.44 -0.68
C ASN A 130 -13.57 15.00 -1.06
N GLU A 131 -12.64 14.19 -1.48
CA GLU A 131 -12.87 12.85 -2.01
C GLU A 131 -13.65 11.96 -1.03
N ALA A 132 -13.27 11.96 0.24
CA ALA A 132 -13.92 11.21 1.31
C ALA A 132 -14.98 12.00 2.08
N ASN A 133 -15.23 13.28 1.70
CA ASN A 133 -16.16 14.14 2.40
C ASN A 133 -17.61 13.93 1.94
N THR A 134 -18.39 13.15 2.67
CA THR A 134 -19.80 12.87 2.37
C THR A 134 -20.71 14.11 2.33
N LYS A 135 -20.23 15.24 2.89
CA LYS A 135 -20.93 16.52 2.84
C LYS A 135 -20.57 17.37 1.62
N TRP A 136 -19.62 16.94 0.77
CA TRP A 136 -19.17 17.65 -0.43
C TRP A 136 -20.31 18.14 -1.31
N LEU A 137 -21.31 17.29 -1.58
CA LEU A 137 -22.46 17.64 -2.41
C LEU A 137 -23.43 18.63 -1.76
N THR A 138 -23.43 18.77 -0.43
CA THR A 138 -24.44 19.56 0.29
C THR A 138 -24.54 21.02 -0.18
N PRO A 139 -23.44 21.78 -0.31
CA PRO A 139 -23.50 23.14 -0.86
C PRO A 139 -23.87 23.18 -2.34
N ILE A 140 -23.39 22.20 -3.12
CA ILE A 140 -23.61 22.09 -4.56
C ILE A 140 -25.09 21.87 -4.87
N LEU A 141 -25.78 21.01 -4.12
CA LEU A 141 -27.18 20.69 -4.29
C LEU A 141 -28.14 21.83 -3.92
N ARG A 142 -27.65 22.90 -3.26
CA ARG A 142 -28.42 24.12 -3.00
C ARG A 142 -28.42 25.08 -4.19
N GLY A 143 -27.57 24.82 -5.19
CA GLY A 143 -27.49 25.63 -6.40
C GLY A 143 -28.74 25.53 -7.27
N LYS A 144 -28.86 26.48 -8.21
CA LYS A 144 -29.98 26.57 -9.18
C LYS A 144 -29.59 26.15 -10.60
N GLN A 145 -28.42 25.53 -10.76
CA GLN A 145 -27.89 25.12 -12.07
C GLN A 145 -28.76 23.99 -12.67
N LYS A 146 -28.80 23.93 -14.00
CA LYS A 146 -29.64 22.99 -14.74
C LYS A 146 -29.34 21.51 -14.45
N TRP A 147 -28.12 21.19 -14.04
CA TRP A 147 -27.68 19.83 -13.74
C TRP A 147 -27.92 19.40 -12.28
N VAL A 148 -28.27 20.34 -11.38
CA VAL A 148 -28.51 20.03 -9.94
C VAL A 148 -29.65 19.04 -9.72
N PRO A 149 -30.82 19.11 -10.41
CA PRO A 149 -31.88 18.11 -10.23
C PRO A 149 -31.38 16.68 -10.53
N ALA A 150 -30.68 16.47 -11.64
CA ALA A 150 -30.12 15.17 -11.98
C ALA A 150 -29.06 14.72 -10.96
N LEU A 151 -28.19 15.62 -10.49
CA LEU A 151 -27.20 15.30 -9.47
C LEU A 151 -27.85 14.88 -8.14
N LYS A 152 -29.01 15.40 -7.79
CA LYS A 152 -29.78 14.98 -6.60
C LYS A 152 -30.17 13.53 -6.63
N GLU A 153 -30.47 12.99 -7.82
CA GLU A 153 -30.83 11.58 -7.99
C GLU A 153 -29.65 10.66 -7.69
N TYR A 154 -28.45 11.05 -8.08
CA TYR A 154 -27.22 10.27 -7.81
C TYR A 154 -26.57 10.57 -6.47
N ALA A 155 -27.00 11.58 -5.74
CA ALA A 155 -26.37 12.00 -4.49
C ALA A 155 -26.30 10.89 -3.41
N PRO A 156 -27.32 10.02 -3.24
CA PRO A 156 -27.23 8.90 -2.30
C PRO A 156 -26.12 7.90 -2.67
N GLU A 157 -26.01 7.54 -3.97
CA GLU A 157 -25.00 6.60 -4.46
C GLU A 157 -23.60 7.19 -4.34
N ILE A 158 -23.41 8.46 -4.70
CA ILE A 158 -22.15 9.16 -4.54
C ILE A 158 -21.70 9.14 -3.08
N ARG A 159 -22.60 9.37 -2.11
CA ARG A 159 -22.27 9.30 -0.69
C ARG A 159 -21.80 7.92 -0.25
N VAL A 160 -22.45 6.87 -0.74
CA VAL A 160 -22.01 5.49 -0.46
C VAL A 160 -20.59 5.23 -0.96
N VAL A 161 -20.24 5.78 -2.15
CA VAL A 161 -18.87 5.65 -2.68
C VAL A 161 -17.88 6.51 -1.87
N GLN A 162 -18.29 7.70 -1.43
CA GLN A 162 -17.47 8.54 -0.55
C GLN A 162 -17.24 7.89 0.82
N ASP A 163 -18.26 7.20 1.38
CA ASP A 163 -18.06 6.41 2.61
C ASP A 163 -17.02 5.30 2.44
N LYS A 164 -16.98 4.65 1.26
CA LYS A 164 -15.93 3.66 0.95
C LYS A 164 -14.55 4.31 0.88
N LEU A 165 -14.43 5.48 0.26
CA LEU A 165 -13.19 6.26 0.24
C LEU A 165 -12.75 6.65 1.66
N GLY A 166 -13.69 7.09 2.50
CA GLY A 166 -13.42 7.40 3.91
C GLY A 166 -12.93 6.19 4.72
N ARG A 167 -13.45 5.00 4.43
CA ARG A 167 -12.94 3.76 5.05
C ARG A 167 -11.52 3.44 4.60
N LEU A 168 -11.20 3.62 3.31
CA LEU A 168 -9.82 3.44 2.82
C LEU A 168 -8.84 4.41 3.51
N GLU A 169 -9.22 5.68 3.73
CA GLU A 169 -8.41 6.63 4.51
C GLU A 169 -8.20 6.17 5.96
N GLN A 170 -9.26 5.67 6.59
CA GLN A 170 -9.18 5.15 7.97
C GLN A 170 -8.29 3.91 8.06
N ASP A 171 -8.43 2.97 7.14
CA ASP A 171 -7.64 1.73 7.09
C ASP A 171 -6.16 2.01 6.78
N ALA A 172 -5.90 2.93 5.85
CA ALA A 172 -4.56 3.35 5.50
C ALA A 172 -3.91 4.30 6.53
N ARG A 173 -4.71 4.94 7.38
CA ARG A 173 -4.27 6.02 8.28
C ARG A 173 -3.59 7.19 7.56
N LEU A 174 -3.91 7.36 6.27
CA LEU A 174 -3.40 8.40 5.39
C LEU A 174 -4.57 9.01 4.61
N SER A 175 -4.49 10.30 4.31
CA SER A 175 -5.44 10.92 3.38
C SER A 175 -5.25 10.40 1.96
N ILE A 176 -6.29 10.49 1.13
CA ILE A 176 -6.21 10.12 -0.29
C ILE A 176 -5.12 10.93 -1.00
N ALA A 177 -4.95 12.20 -0.65
CA ALA A 177 -3.91 13.05 -1.20
C ALA A 177 -2.51 12.52 -0.87
N GLU A 178 -2.26 12.17 0.40
CA GLU A 178 -0.98 11.58 0.84
C GLU A 178 -0.71 10.23 0.16
N LEU A 179 -1.71 9.36 0.05
CA LEU A 179 -1.59 8.07 -0.65
C LEU A 179 -1.17 8.25 -2.11
N LYS A 180 -1.78 9.21 -2.81
CA LYS A 180 -1.43 9.54 -4.20
C LYS A 180 -0.04 10.13 -4.32
N GLU A 181 0.37 10.97 -3.38
CA GLU A 181 1.69 11.59 -3.34
C GLU A 181 2.79 10.54 -3.11
N ILE A 182 2.61 9.65 -2.13
CA ILE A 182 3.56 8.55 -1.87
C ILE A 182 3.70 7.68 -3.11
N ASN A 183 2.58 7.27 -3.74
CA ASN A 183 2.63 6.47 -4.96
C ASN A 183 3.35 7.19 -6.12
N ARG A 184 3.16 8.51 -6.26
CA ARG A 184 3.86 9.30 -7.28
C ARG A 184 5.38 9.34 -7.04
N ASN A 185 5.80 9.42 -5.78
CA ASN A 185 7.20 9.46 -5.41
C ASN A 185 7.90 8.09 -5.54
N MET A 186 7.12 7.00 -5.62
CA MET A 186 7.60 5.62 -5.83
C MET A 186 7.59 5.19 -7.30
N SER A 187 7.04 5.99 -8.21
CA SER A 187 6.89 5.67 -9.64
C SER A 187 8.00 6.30 -10.45
#